data_cc7eee3bc0d0d0b84f8af6920d7d5d04
#
_entry.id   cc7eee3bc0d0d0b84f8af6920d7d5d04
#
_cell.length_a   1.000
_cell.length_b   1.000
_cell.length_c   1.000
_cell.angle_alpha   90.00
_cell.angle_beta   90.00
_cell.angle_gamma   90.00
#
_symmetry.space_group_name_H-M   'P 1'
#
loop_
_entity.id
_entity.type
_entity.pdbx_description
1 polymer ?
#
loop_
_entity_poly.entity_id
_entity_poly.type
_entity_poly.pdbx_seq_one_letter_code
_entity_poly.pdbx_strand_id
1 'polypeptide(L)'
;IVRRLVGSEMCIRDSSEILMHGYMNQEAFRLSMQTKEAHYWSRSRKCIWKKGETSGLIQKIKEIKIDDDQDCVIFKVALGGLKASCHVGYKSCFYRKITLEEGQYIDKLEFTEKEKVFDPHEIYGNAPNPTKL
;
A
#
# COMPACT_ATOMS: atom_id res chain seq x y z
N ILE A 1 23.68 -4.39 -0.16
CA ILE A 1 23.19 -3.20 0.54
C ILE A 1 21.97 -3.51 1.39
N VAL A 2 21.04 -4.33 0.97
CA VAL A 2 19.82 -4.62 1.72
C VAL A 2 19.77 -6.11 2.05
N ARG A 3 20.56 -6.54 3.02
CA ARG A 3 20.69 -7.94 3.39
C ARG A 3 19.61 -8.44 4.37
N ARG A 4 18.75 -7.57 4.87
CA ARG A 4 17.76 -7.91 5.93
C ARG A 4 16.38 -7.31 5.73
N LEU A 5 15.98 -6.97 4.50
CA LEU A 5 14.61 -6.49 4.27
C LEU A 5 13.59 -7.63 4.46
N VAL A 6 13.30 -7.92 5.73
CA VAL A 6 12.00 -8.44 6.15
C VAL A 6 11.34 -7.27 6.86
N GLY A 7 11.12 -6.18 6.12
CA GLY A 7 10.69 -4.93 6.69
C GLY A 7 9.33 -4.49 6.17
N SER A 8 8.89 -3.40 6.71
CA SER A 8 7.70 -2.71 6.28
C SER A 8 8.05 -1.71 5.17
N GLU A 9 7.14 -1.53 4.26
CA GLU A 9 7.23 -0.58 3.17
C GLU A 9 6.06 0.38 3.23
N MET A 10 6.34 1.66 3.05
CA MET A 10 5.32 2.69 2.97
C MET A 10 5.33 3.31 1.58
N CYS A 11 4.18 3.33 0.92
CA CYS A 11 4.02 3.98 -0.38
C CYS A 11 3.35 5.33 -0.22
N ILE A 12 3.99 6.36 -0.76
CA ILE A 12 3.48 7.74 -0.78
C ILE A 12 3.40 8.27 -2.22
N ARG A 13 2.45 9.15 -2.46
CA ARG A 13 2.38 9.92 -3.71
C ARG A 13 3.36 11.09 -3.71
N ASP A 14 3.55 11.72 -4.88
CA ASP A 14 4.29 12.98 -5.04
C ASP A 14 3.79 14.11 -4.14
N SER A 15 2.50 14.08 -3.77
CA SER A 15 1.87 14.99 -2.80
C SER A 15 2.19 14.67 -1.33
N SER A 16 3.07 13.70 -1.05
CA SER A 16 3.38 13.17 0.29
C SER A 16 2.21 12.47 0.98
N GLU A 17 1.16 12.11 0.24
CA GLU A 17 0.04 11.34 0.76
C GLU A 17 0.44 9.87 0.93
N ILE A 18 0.22 9.32 2.11
CA ILE A 18 0.45 7.91 2.40
C ILE A 18 -0.64 7.07 1.72
N LEU A 19 -0.23 6.13 0.89
CA LEU A 19 -1.16 5.30 0.11
C LEU A 19 -1.40 3.94 0.72
N MET A 20 -0.34 3.25 1.09
CA MET A 20 -0.43 1.92 1.68
C MET A 20 0.84 1.56 2.42
N HIS A 21 0.75 0.52 3.22
CA HIS A 21 1.84 -0.16 3.88
C HIS A 21 1.83 -1.63 3.46
N GLY A 22 2.98 -2.21 3.24
CA GLY A 22 3.13 -3.62 2.86
C GLY A 22 4.37 -4.25 3.48
N TYR A 23 4.59 -5.51 3.16
CA TYR A 23 5.80 -6.24 3.53
C TYR A 23 6.62 -6.54 2.29
N MET A 24 7.92 -6.65 2.49
CA MET A 24 8.86 -6.86 1.42
C MET A 24 9.96 -7.83 1.89
N ASN A 25 10.34 -8.76 1.03
CA ASN A 25 11.57 -9.52 1.18
C ASN A 25 12.63 -9.00 0.20
N GLN A 26 13.83 -9.54 0.27
CA GLN A 26 14.93 -9.12 -0.58
C GLN A 26 14.61 -9.26 -2.07
N GLU A 27 13.93 -10.33 -2.46
CA GLU A 27 13.57 -10.56 -3.87
C GLU A 27 12.50 -9.58 -4.38
N ALA A 28 11.49 -9.27 -3.57
CA ALA A 28 10.49 -8.25 -3.90
C ALA A 28 11.15 -6.87 -4.07
N PHE A 29 12.10 -6.54 -3.21
CA PHE A 29 12.88 -5.30 -3.33
C PHE A 29 13.72 -5.26 -4.61
N ARG A 30 14.42 -6.35 -4.91
CA ARG A 30 15.20 -6.48 -6.15
C ARG A 30 14.33 -6.29 -7.39
N LEU A 31 13.18 -6.96 -7.45
CA LEU A 31 12.22 -6.82 -8.53
C LEU A 31 11.67 -5.40 -8.65
N SER A 32 11.37 -4.77 -7.51
CA SER A 32 10.88 -3.38 -7.50
C SER A 32 11.91 -2.41 -8.09
N MET A 33 13.18 -2.56 -7.72
CA MET A 33 14.25 -1.74 -8.30
C MET A 33 14.44 -2.00 -9.81
N GLN A 34 14.39 -3.26 -10.22
CA GLN A 34 14.65 -3.70 -11.57
C GLN A 34 13.54 -3.26 -12.54
N THR A 35 12.29 -3.41 -12.14
CA THR A 35 11.11 -3.08 -12.96
C THR A 35 10.64 -1.64 -12.78
N LYS A 36 11.04 -0.96 -11.71
CA LYS A 36 10.50 0.32 -11.25
C LYS A 36 9.00 0.29 -10.97
N GLU A 37 8.48 -0.89 -10.67
CA GLU A 37 7.10 -1.12 -10.26
C GLU A 37 7.09 -1.83 -8.90
N ALA A 38 6.21 -1.42 -7.98
CA ALA A 38 6.21 -1.92 -6.61
C ALA A 38 5.81 -3.40 -6.54
N HIS A 39 6.69 -4.20 -5.96
CA HIS A 39 6.48 -5.61 -5.63
C HIS A 39 6.52 -5.76 -4.12
N TYR A 40 5.70 -6.66 -3.60
CA TYR A 40 5.51 -6.90 -2.18
C TYR A 40 5.65 -8.38 -1.87
N TRP A 41 5.83 -8.69 -0.59
CA TRP A 41 5.77 -10.03 -0.05
C TRP A 41 4.46 -10.25 0.70
N SER A 42 3.68 -11.23 0.30
CA SER A 42 2.49 -11.64 1.04
C SER A 42 2.86 -12.67 2.10
N ARG A 43 2.74 -12.30 3.37
CA ARG A 43 3.03 -13.20 4.50
C ARG A 43 2.05 -14.37 4.56
N SER A 44 0.79 -14.14 4.29
CA SER A 44 -0.27 -15.15 4.32
C SER A 44 -0.18 -16.14 3.15
N ARG A 45 0.08 -15.64 1.95
CA ARG A 45 0.21 -16.46 0.74
C ARG A 45 1.62 -16.99 0.52
N LYS A 46 2.62 -16.47 1.26
CA LYS A 46 4.04 -16.81 1.13
C LYS A 46 4.56 -16.68 -0.32
N CYS A 47 4.19 -15.62 -0.97
CA CYS A 47 4.60 -15.33 -2.35
C CYS A 47 4.83 -13.84 -2.58
N ILE A 48 5.61 -13.54 -3.61
CA ILE A 48 5.76 -12.18 -4.14
C ILE A 48 4.55 -11.84 -5.00
N TRP A 49 4.11 -10.61 -4.93
CA TRP A 49 3.06 -10.10 -5.79
C TRP A 49 3.38 -8.67 -6.25
N LYS A 50 3.05 -8.39 -7.49
CA LYS A 50 3.18 -7.04 -8.07
C LYS A 50 1.90 -6.25 -7.82
N LYS A 51 2.04 -5.03 -7.31
CA LYS A 51 0.89 -4.15 -7.14
C LYS A 51 0.26 -3.83 -8.48
N GLY A 52 -1.03 -4.11 -8.61
CA GLY A 52 -1.79 -3.84 -9.83
C GLY A 52 -1.74 -4.96 -10.87
N GLU A 53 -1.15 -6.10 -10.58
CA GLU A 53 -1.09 -7.24 -11.51
C GLU A 53 -2.48 -7.69 -12.00
N THR A 54 -3.45 -7.73 -11.10
CA THR A 54 -4.85 -8.07 -11.42
C THR A 54 -5.69 -6.82 -11.69
N SER A 55 -5.52 -5.78 -10.89
CA SER A 55 -6.40 -4.60 -10.89
C SER A 55 -5.97 -3.48 -11.84
N GLY A 56 -4.76 -3.52 -12.38
CA GLY A 56 -4.18 -2.41 -13.11
C GLY A 56 -3.75 -1.21 -12.24
N LEU A 57 -3.93 -1.30 -10.93
CA LEU A 57 -3.56 -0.25 -9.96
C LEU A 57 -2.05 -0.27 -9.69
N ILE A 58 -1.27 -0.13 -10.74
CA ILE A 58 0.20 -0.21 -10.70
C ILE A 58 0.77 1.00 -9.96
N GLN A 59 1.82 0.76 -9.19
CA GLN A 59 2.59 1.79 -8.51
C GLN A 59 3.97 1.90 -9.18
N LYS A 60 4.17 2.95 -9.95
CA LYS A 60 5.47 3.25 -10.59
C LYS A 60 6.36 3.98 -9.63
N ILE A 61 7.51 3.41 -9.31
CA ILE A 61 8.47 3.95 -8.35
C ILE A 61 9.24 5.11 -8.98
N LYS A 62 9.23 6.26 -8.31
CA LYS A 62 9.96 7.47 -8.69
C LYS A 62 11.17 7.72 -7.81
N GLU A 63 11.09 7.35 -6.54
CA GLU A 63 12.15 7.52 -5.56
C GLU A 63 12.02 6.43 -4.51
N ILE A 64 13.15 5.97 -4.00
CA ILE A 64 13.23 5.03 -2.88
C ILE A 64 14.05 5.69 -1.79
N LYS A 65 13.49 5.76 -0.58
CA LYS A 65 14.22 6.13 0.62
C LYS A 65 14.33 4.91 1.53
N ILE A 66 15.41 4.81 2.23
CA ILE A 66 15.66 3.77 3.22
C ILE A 66 15.96 4.43 4.56
N ASP A 67 15.52 3.80 5.64
CA ASP A 67 15.80 4.29 6.99
C ASP A 67 17.24 3.94 7.44
N ASP A 68 17.60 4.41 8.62
CA ASP A 68 18.97 4.34 9.13
C ASP A 68 19.46 2.92 9.42
N ASP A 69 18.61 2.04 9.90
CA ASP A 69 18.94 0.63 10.19
C ASP A 69 18.59 -0.32 9.03
N GLN A 70 18.10 0.20 7.92
CA GLN A 70 17.88 -0.48 6.64
C GLN A 70 16.87 -1.64 6.71
N ASP A 71 15.86 -1.50 7.54
CA ASP A 71 14.76 -2.45 7.64
C ASP A 71 13.41 -1.91 7.15
N CYS A 72 13.36 -0.63 6.80
CA CYS A 72 12.17 0.03 6.24
C CYS A 72 12.53 0.85 5.00
N VAL A 73 11.68 0.81 3.99
CA VAL A 73 11.81 1.64 2.79
C VAL A 73 10.55 2.44 2.54
N ILE A 74 10.72 3.62 1.96
CA ILE A 74 9.61 4.44 1.45
C ILE A 74 9.71 4.47 -0.06
N PHE A 75 8.68 4.01 -0.74
CA PHE A 75 8.52 4.19 -2.18
C PHE A 75 7.67 5.43 -2.46
N LYS A 76 8.26 6.40 -3.12
CA LYS A 76 7.51 7.48 -3.73
C LYS A 76 7.05 7.02 -5.10
N VAL A 77 5.73 6.98 -5.30
CA VAL A 77 5.14 6.33 -6.47
C VAL A 77 4.19 7.26 -7.24
N ALA A 78 4.11 7.01 -8.54
CA ALA A 78 3.00 7.48 -9.37
C ALA A 78 2.01 6.33 -9.55
N LEU A 79 0.72 6.62 -9.35
CA LEU A 79 -0.34 5.64 -9.53
C LEU A 79 -0.74 5.50 -10.98
N GLY A 80 -0.84 4.26 -11.46
CA GLY A 80 -1.43 3.91 -12.75
C GLY A 80 -2.92 3.58 -12.65
N GLY A 81 -3.54 3.33 -13.81
CA GLY A 81 -4.94 2.93 -13.88
C GLY A 81 -5.89 3.95 -13.26
N LEU A 82 -6.82 3.51 -12.44
CA LEU A 82 -7.82 4.34 -11.76
C LEU A 82 -7.27 5.27 -10.68
N LYS A 83 -5.95 5.30 -10.51
CA LYS A 83 -5.24 6.15 -9.53
C LYS A 83 -5.69 5.94 -8.08
N ALA A 84 -6.00 4.69 -7.74
CA ALA A 84 -6.28 4.25 -6.39
C ALA A 84 -5.25 3.23 -5.93
N SER A 85 -5.08 3.08 -4.64
CA SER A 85 -4.14 2.10 -4.05
C SER A 85 -4.87 1.02 -3.26
N CYS A 86 -6.01 1.33 -2.68
CA CYS A 86 -6.75 0.41 -1.82
C CYS A 86 -7.66 -0.53 -2.64
N HIS A 87 -7.59 -1.83 -2.34
CA HIS A 87 -8.45 -2.84 -2.99
C HIS A 87 -9.94 -2.70 -2.64
N VAL A 88 -10.28 -1.95 -1.60
CA VAL A 88 -11.67 -1.64 -1.20
C VAL A 88 -12.29 -0.53 -2.06
N GLY A 89 -11.48 0.12 -2.90
CA GLY A 89 -11.93 1.16 -3.81
C GLY A 89 -11.53 2.58 -3.43
N TYR A 90 -10.96 2.78 -2.25
CA TYR A 90 -10.45 4.09 -1.84
C TYR A 90 -9.08 4.38 -2.45
N LYS A 91 -8.74 5.67 -2.54
CA LYS A 91 -7.47 6.13 -3.06
C LYS A 91 -6.30 5.65 -2.18
N SER A 92 -6.43 5.78 -0.88
CA SER A 92 -5.46 5.33 0.12
C SER A 92 -6.03 4.18 0.96
N CYS A 93 -5.17 3.27 1.41
CA CYS A 93 -5.52 2.29 2.45
C CYS A 93 -5.76 2.95 3.81
N PHE A 94 -5.28 4.17 4.00
CA PHE A 94 -5.46 4.97 5.21
C PHE A 94 -6.66 5.92 5.09
N TYR A 95 -7.80 5.40 4.65
CA TYR A 95 -9.05 6.16 4.44
C TYR A 95 -9.90 6.36 5.70
N ARG A 96 -9.39 5.92 6.87
CA ARG A 96 -10.04 6.09 8.17
C ARG A 96 -9.03 6.63 9.18
N LYS A 97 -9.52 7.36 10.14
CA LYS A 97 -8.72 7.87 11.27
C LYS A 97 -9.39 7.49 12.60
N ILE A 98 -8.59 7.46 13.65
CA ILE A 98 -9.06 7.40 15.03
C ILE A 98 -9.13 8.83 15.55
N THR A 99 -10.25 9.24 16.12
CA THR A 99 -10.40 10.55 16.74
C THR A 99 -9.63 10.56 18.07
N LEU A 100 -8.77 11.56 18.23
CA LEU A 100 -8.01 11.78 19.46
C LEU A 100 -8.72 12.87 20.27
N GLU A 101 -9.14 12.55 21.48
CA GLU A 101 -9.67 13.50 22.45
C GLU A 101 -8.82 13.46 23.73
N GLU A 102 -8.55 14.64 24.30
CA GLU A 102 -7.72 14.77 25.48
C GLU A 102 -8.32 14.00 26.68
N GLY A 103 -7.50 13.14 27.29
CA GLY A 103 -7.88 12.36 28.48
C GLY A 103 -8.87 11.23 28.24
N GLN A 104 -9.22 10.91 26.99
CA GLN A 104 -10.16 9.84 26.65
C GLN A 104 -9.57 8.84 25.66
N TYR A 105 -9.88 7.57 25.86
CA TYR A 105 -9.67 6.51 24.87
C TYR A 105 -10.94 6.35 24.04
N ILE A 106 -10.86 6.73 22.76
CA ILE A 106 -12.00 6.59 21.82
C ILE A 106 -11.63 5.61 20.73
N ASP A 107 -12.29 4.47 20.71
CA ASP A 107 -12.13 3.42 19.70
C ASP A 107 -13.16 3.59 18.58
N LYS A 108 -13.18 4.76 17.98
CA LYS A 108 -14.09 5.09 16.88
C LYS A 108 -13.31 5.44 15.61
N LEU A 109 -13.66 4.74 14.54
CA LEU A 109 -13.11 5.02 13.21
C LEU A 109 -14.00 6.01 12.45
N GLU A 110 -13.38 7.06 11.94
CA GLU A 110 -14.02 8.04 11.06
C GLU A 110 -13.43 7.96 9.66
N PHE A 111 -14.27 8.04 8.64
CA PHE A 111 -13.82 8.07 7.26
C PHE A 111 -13.20 9.41 6.91
N THR A 112 -11.98 9.38 6.37
CA THR A 112 -11.29 10.56 5.82
C THR A 112 -11.53 10.73 4.31
N GLU A 113 -11.84 9.62 3.62
CA GLU A 113 -12.29 9.62 2.23
C GLU A 113 -13.77 9.23 2.21
N LYS A 114 -14.63 10.09 1.66
CA LYS A 114 -16.08 9.89 1.66
C LYS A 114 -16.55 8.99 0.54
N GLU A 115 -15.83 9.00 -0.59
CA GLU A 115 -16.23 8.31 -1.82
C GLU A 115 -15.13 7.36 -2.28
N LYS A 116 -15.54 6.22 -2.79
CA LYS A 116 -14.66 5.27 -3.47
C LYS A 116 -14.32 5.78 -4.87
N VAL A 117 -13.10 5.51 -5.32
CA VAL A 117 -12.65 5.81 -6.68
C VAL A 117 -13.23 4.80 -7.68
N PHE A 118 -13.45 3.56 -7.24
CA PHE A 118 -14.03 2.50 -8.06
C PHE A 118 -14.83 1.53 -7.20
N ASP A 119 -15.71 0.74 -7.85
CA ASP A 119 -16.40 -0.37 -7.20
C ASP A 119 -15.49 -1.61 -7.22
N PRO A 120 -15.13 -2.18 -6.06
CA PRO A 120 -14.32 -3.39 -5.98
C PRO A 120 -14.90 -4.57 -6.75
N HIS A 121 -16.22 -4.71 -6.84
CA HIS A 121 -16.87 -5.78 -7.60
C HIS A 121 -16.60 -5.71 -9.09
N GLU A 122 -16.43 -4.53 -9.66
CA GLU A 122 -16.12 -4.36 -11.08
C GLU A 122 -14.72 -4.87 -11.43
N ILE A 123 -13.78 -4.82 -10.47
CA ILE A 123 -12.39 -5.24 -10.69
C ILE A 123 -12.14 -6.66 -10.21
N TYR A 124 -12.61 -6.99 -9.00
CA TYR A 124 -12.29 -8.26 -8.33
C TYR A 124 -13.44 -9.28 -8.35
N GLY A 125 -14.62 -8.90 -8.83
CA GLY A 125 -15.80 -9.75 -8.82
C GLY A 125 -16.14 -10.23 -7.40
N ASN A 126 -16.31 -11.54 -7.24
CA ASN A 126 -16.62 -12.18 -5.95
C ASN A 126 -15.38 -12.65 -5.19
N ALA A 127 -14.19 -12.17 -5.53
CA ALA A 127 -12.98 -12.52 -4.80
C ALA A 127 -13.09 -12.12 -3.31
N PRO A 128 -12.62 -12.96 -2.38
CA PRO A 128 -12.72 -12.67 -0.96
C PRO A 128 -12.03 -11.34 -0.59
N ASN A 129 -12.76 -10.48 0.11
CA ASN A 129 -12.23 -9.24 0.65
C ASN A 129 -11.99 -9.41 2.16
N PRO A 130 -10.72 -9.34 2.63
CA PRO A 130 -10.41 -9.50 4.04
C PRO A 130 -10.81 -8.29 4.88
N THR A 131 -11.16 -7.16 4.25
CA THR A 131 -11.55 -5.95 4.96
C THR A 131 -12.98 -6.04 5.43
N LYS A 132 -13.16 -5.98 6.74
CA LYS A 132 -14.47 -5.82 7.37
C LYS A 132 -14.69 -4.34 7.64
N LEU A 133 -15.71 -3.78 7.07
CA LEU A 133 -16.16 -2.42 7.30
C LEU A 133 -17.28 -2.39 8.34
#